data_19abd2a49ae5506b54082a213520d430
#
_entry.id   19abd2a49ae5506b54082a213520d430
#
_cell.length_a   1.000
_cell.length_b   1.000
_cell.length_c   1.000
_cell.angle_alpha   90.00
_cell.angle_beta   90.00
_cell.angle_gamma   90.00
#
_symmetry.space_group_name_H-M   'P 1'
#
loop_
_entity.id
_entity.type
_entity.pdbx_description
1 polymer ?
#
loop_
_entity_poly.entity_id
_entity_poly.type
_entity_poly.pdbx_seq_one_letter_code
_entity_poly.pdbx_strand_id
1 'polypeptide(L)'
;MSYETQVALVIAAVVIGILLVLYFGLGALFFFIALGNKKRKDPKIPCKDSLFERNADNENLIAGYKWFDNTYHQEVIIENRKGKNIHAVEFLNPVNNNTWVVCLHGWTNVNREMSSYAMEFYRRGFNVLIPDLRGHNNSEHKFVTMGWLDRFDVVDWINNIVKQNPKSKIIIHGVSMGGATTMMTTGEKLPENVVLAIEDCGFVGVKEIFTDRCKRKYHLPPKLVMPQASLVNKLVNGFFFGQASCIKQLKKSKTPTLFIHGDKEDFVLLENLEPVYNACAAEKEKYIVKGAEHALSSHWFHEEYWQVVDNFLKKYFDVVER
;
A
#
# COMPACT_ATOMS: atom_id res chain seq x y z
N MET A 1 -23.59 -54.49 7.69
CA MET A 1 -22.53 -53.77 8.35
C MET A 1 -22.69 -53.96 9.85
N SER A 2 -21.67 -54.40 10.57
CA SER A 2 -21.79 -54.64 12.02
C SER A 2 -22.00 -53.32 12.77
N TYR A 3 -22.58 -53.37 13.97
CA TYR A 3 -22.77 -52.20 14.83
C TYR A 3 -21.45 -51.47 15.10
N GLU A 4 -20.38 -52.22 15.39
CA GLU A 4 -19.02 -51.70 15.61
C GLU A 4 -18.49 -50.93 14.41
N THR A 5 -18.74 -51.41 13.18
CA THR A 5 -18.37 -50.73 11.94
C THR A 5 -19.14 -49.40 11.78
N GLN A 6 -20.41 -49.36 12.14
CA GLN A 6 -21.21 -48.13 12.08
C GLN A 6 -20.69 -47.09 13.09
N VAL A 7 -20.40 -47.50 14.32
CA VAL A 7 -19.83 -46.61 15.33
C VAL A 7 -18.47 -46.07 14.93
N ALA A 8 -17.60 -46.90 14.39
CA ALA A 8 -16.28 -46.46 13.91
C ALA A 8 -16.40 -45.43 12.76
N LEU A 9 -17.31 -45.60 11.81
CA LEU A 9 -17.57 -44.65 10.73
C LEU A 9 -18.12 -43.32 11.26
N VAL A 10 -18.99 -43.33 12.23
CA VAL A 10 -19.51 -42.09 12.86
C VAL A 10 -18.40 -41.36 13.58
N ILE A 11 -17.58 -42.05 14.35
CA ILE A 11 -16.41 -41.43 15.06
C ILE A 11 -15.46 -40.84 14.00
N ALA A 12 -15.12 -41.58 12.95
CA ALA A 12 -14.23 -41.09 11.88
C ALA A 12 -14.81 -39.83 11.20
N ALA A 13 -16.12 -39.81 10.90
CA ALA A 13 -16.79 -38.67 10.29
C ALA A 13 -16.77 -37.43 11.22
N VAL A 14 -17.00 -37.62 12.52
CA VAL A 14 -16.91 -36.55 13.52
C VAL A 14 -15.49 -36.01 13.63
N VAL A 15 -14.48 -36.87 13.71
CA VAL A 15 -13.06 -36.46 13.76
C VAL A 15 -12.67 -35.68 12.51
N ILE A 16 -13.04 -36.18 11.32
CA ILE A 16 -12.80 -35.47 10.05
C ILE A 16 -13.50 -34.12 10.04
N GLY A 17 -14.75 -34.06 10.49
CA GLY A 17 -15.51 -32.80 10.61
C GLY A 17 -14.79 -31.77 11.50
N ILE A 18 -14.31 -32.18 12.67
CA ILE A 18 -13.54 -31.34 13.58
C ILE A 18 -12.25 -30.85 12.91
N LEU A 19 -11.50 -31.74 12.27
CA LEU A 19 -10.26 -31.37 11.58
C LEU A 19 -10.51 -30.37 10.44
N LEU A 20 -11.58 -30.53 9.68
CA LEU A 20 -11.97 -29.58 8.63
C LEU A 20 -12.33 -28.21 9.23
N VAL A 21 -13.09 -28.15 10.31
CA VAL A 21 -13.44 -26.91 11.01
C VAL A 21 -12.18 -26.20 11.50
N LEU A 22 -11.25 -26.92 12.13
CA LEU A 22 -9.98 -26.36 12.57
C LEU A 22 -9.13 -25.87 11.40
N TYR A 23 -9.06 -26.63 10.31
CA TYR A 23 -8.30 -26.29 9.11
C TYR A 23 -8.81 -25.01 8.43
N PHE A 24 -10.11 -24.92 8.19
CA PHE A 24 -10.70 -23.69 7.61
C PHE A 24 -10.72 -22.53 8.60
N GLY A 25 -10.92 -22.83 9.89
CA GLY A 25 -10.89 -21.83 10.96
C GLY A 25 -9.54 -21.11 11.07
N LEU A 26 -8.43 -21.84 10.93
CA LEU A 26 -7.08 -21.24 10.95
C LEU A 26 -6.88 -20.27 9.77
N GLY A 27 -7.31 -20.64 8.57
CA GLY A 27 -7.24 -19.77 7.40
C GLY A 27 -8.11 -18.52 7.52
N ALA A 28 -9.33 -18.68 8.05
CA ALA A 28 -10.23 -17.57 8.32
C ALA A 28 -9.64 -16.62 9.38
N LEU A 29 -9.10 -17.16 10.46
CA LEU A 29 -8.45 -16.38 11.52
C LEU A 29 -7.30 -15.56 10.94
N PHE A 30 -6.42 -16.17 10.13
CA PHE A 30 -5.34 -15.47 9.45
C PHE A 30 -5.88 -14.34 8.56
N PHE A 31 -6.93 -14.61 7.77
CA PHE A 31 -7.57 -13.60 6.93
C PHE A 31 -8.04 -12.39 7.76
N PHE A 32 -8.78 -12.61 8.84
CA PHE A 32 -9.28 -11.51 9.67
C PHE A 32 -8.18 -10.74 10.39
N ILE A 33 -7.11 -11.41 10.83
CA ILE A 33 -5.94 -10.74 11.42
C ILE A 33 -5.22 -9.88 10.37
N ALA A 34 -5.00 -10.40 9.17
CA ALA A 34 -4.24 -9.73 8.13
C ALA A 34 -5.05 -8.64 7.40
N LEU A 35 -6.30 -8.94 7.05
CA LEU A 35 -7.13 -8.10 6.17
C LEU A 35 -8.39 -7.53 6.83
N GLY A 36 -8.61 -7.83 8.11
CA GLY A 36 -9.69 -7.21 8.87
C GLY A 36 -9.56 -5.70 8.90
N ASN A 37 -10.66 -5.02 9.23
CA ASN A 37 -10.73 -3.57 9.31
C ASN A 37 -9.60 -2.98 10.16
N LYS A 38 -8.88 -2.00 9.62
CA LYS A 38 -7.78 -1.26 10.28
C LYS A 38 -8.20 0.17 10.64
N LYS A 39 -9.51 0.45 10.71
CA LYS A 39 -10.01 1.75 11.15
C LYS A 39 -9.57 2.03 12.58
N ARG A 40 -9.13 3.25 12.83
CA ARG A 40 -8.71 3.72 14.14
C ARG A 40 -9.82 4.52 14.80
N LYS A 41 -9.90 4.47 16.13
CA LYS A 41 -10.79 5.34 16.90
C LYS A 41 -10.33 6.79 16.85
N ASP A 42 -9.02 7.00 16.91
CA ASP A 42 -8.39 8.31 16.76
C ASP A 42 -7.24 8.21 15.73
N PRO A 43 -7.40 8.81 14.54
CA PRO A 43 -6.35 8.82 13.52
C PRO A 43 -5.07 9.57 13.94
N LYS A 44 -5.14 10.43 14.95
CA LYS A 44 -3.99 11.20 15.46
C LYS A 44 -3.05 10.35 16.30
N ILE A 45 -3.53 9.21 16.81
CA ILE A 45 -2.72 8.28 17.62
C ILE A 45 -2.15 7.20 16.70
N PRO A 46 -0.81 7.04 16.57
CA PRO A 46 -0.21 5.95 15.82
C PRO A 46 -0.69 4.59 16.30
N CYS A 47 -0.68 3.59 15.43
CA CYS A 47 -0.97 2.21 15.81
C CYS A 47 0.06 1.75 16.84
N LYS A 48 -0.39 1.11 17.93
CA LYS A 48 0.49 0.54 18.95
C LYS A 48 1.54 -0.38 18.28
N ASP A 49 2.78 -0.25 18.71
CA ASP A 49 3.95 -0.97 18.17
C ASP A 49 4.18 -0.73 16.66
N SER A 50 3.58 0.33 16.09
CA SER A 50 3.86 0.73 14.71
C SER A 50 5.27 1.30 14.59
N LEU A 51 5.80 1.33 13.36
CA LEU A 51 7.09 2.00 13.08
C LEU A 51 7.04 3.48 13.47
N PHE A 52 5.91 4.13 13.26
CA PHE A 52 5.71 5.54 13.61
C PHE A 52 5.70 5.76 15.11
N GLU A 53 5.11 4.87 15.91
CA GLU A 53 5.17 4.95 17.37
C GLU A 53 6.60 4.75 17.89
N ARG A 54 7.32 3.76 17.35
CA ARG A 54 8.71 3.47 17.73
C ARG A 54 9.71 4.56 17.32
N ASN A 55 9.36 5.39 16.32
CA ASN A 55 10.18 6.50 15.82
C ASN A 55 9.53 7.86 16.08
N ALA A 56 8.74 7.97 17.14
CA ALA A 56 7.97 9.18 17.45
C ALA A 56 8.87 10.40 17.79
N ASP A 57 10.15 10.21 18.04
CA ASP A 57 11.18 11.23 18.27
C ASP A 57 11.87 11.70 16.98
N ASN A 58 11.59 11.07 15.84
CA ASN A 58 12.18 11.48 14.57
C ASN A 58 11.68 12.86 14.14
N GLU A 59 12.59 13.80 13.93
CA GLU A 59 12.30 15.20 13.64
C GLU A 59 11.50 15.39 12.34
N ASN A 60 11.80 14.61 11.28
CA ASN A 60 11.11 14.69 10.00
C ASN A 60 9.67 14.20 10.11
N LEU A 61 9.44 13.16 10.91
CA LEU A 61 8.10 12.66 11.20
C LEU A 61 7.28 13.69 11.99
N ILE A 62 7.88 14.28 13.04
CA ILE A 62 7.27 15.33 13.84
C ILE A 62 6.94 16.56 12.99
N ALA A 63 7.86 16.98 12.13
CA ALA A 63 7.65 18.11 11.21
C ALA A 63 6.49 17.83 10.25
N GLY A 64 6.40 16.62 9.70
CA GLY A 64 5.30 16.20 8.86
C GLY A 64 3.94 16.28 9.57
N TYR A 65 3.83 15.77 10.79
CA TYR A 65 2.61 15.86 11.57
C TYR A 65 2.20 17.30 11.90
N LYS A 66 3.17 18.14 12.31
CA LYS A 66 2.91 19.57 12.55
C LYS A 66 2.45 20.27 11.27
N TRP A 67 3.08 19.96 10.14
CA TRP A 67 2.68 20.51 8.85
C TRP A 67 1.24 20.11 8.49
N PHE A 68 0.90 18.82 8.62
CA PHE A 68 -0.43 18.30 8.31
C PHE A 68 -1.51 18.99 9.16
N ASP A 69 -1.28 19.12 10.48
CA ASP A 69 -2.25 19.68 11.41
C ASP A 69 -2.42 21.21 11.25
N ASN A 70 -1.40 21.94 10.75
CA ASN A 70 -1.39 23.39 10.64
C ASN A 70 -1.59 23.92 9.20
N THR A 71 -1.48 23.08 8.19
CA THR A 71 -1.70 23.49 6.80
C THR A 71 -3.16 23.30 6.42
N TYR A 72 -3.74 24.33 5.77
CA TYR A 72 -5.12 24.23 5.29
C TYR A 72 -5.27 23.07 4.32
N HIS A 73 -6.23 22.23 4.59
CA HIS A 73 -6.58 21.08 3.77
C HIS A 73 -8.08 20.84 3.80
N GLN A 74 -8.58 20.11 2.84
CA GLN A 74 -9.98 19.72 2.79
C GLN A 74 -10.12 18.20 2.69
N GLU A 75 -11.16 17.67 3.32
CA GLU A 75 -11.60 16.30 3.09
C GLU A 75 -12.38 16.24 1.78
N VAL A 76 -12.01 15.30 0.92
CA VAL A 76 -12.66 15.09 -0.37
C VAL A 76 -13.26 13.69 -0.40
N ILE A 77 -14.49 13.59 -0.88
CA ILE A 77 -15.21 12.34 -1.03
C ILE A 77 -15.66 12.21 -2.48
N ILE A 78 -15.35 11.09 -3.10
CA ILE A 78 -15.90 10.73 -4.41
C ILE A 78 -16.50 9.33 -4.37
N GLU A 79 -17.47 9.10 -5.24
CA GLU A 79 -17.98 7.76 -5.47
C GLU A 79 -17.08 7.03 -6.46
N ASN A 80 -16.59 5.84 -6.09
CA ASN A 80 -15.78 5.01 -6.97
C ASN A 80 -16.63 4.25 -7.97
N ARG A 81 -16.00 3.61 -8.97
CA ARG A 81 -16.65 2.79 -10.02
C ARG A 81 -17.55 1.65 -9.51
N LYS A 82 -17.59 1.41 -8.20
CA LYS A 82 -18.42 0.39 -7.53
C LYS A 82 -19.54 0.98 -6.67
N GLY A 83 -19.78 2.30 -6.77
CA GLY A 83 -20.80 2.99 -5.98
C GLY A 83 -20.48 3.08 -4.49
N LYS A 84 -19.19 3.14 -4.12
CA LYS A 84 -18.73 3.32 -2.75
C LYS A 84 -18.03 4.65 -2.59
N ASN A 85 -18.33 5.33 -1.49
CA ASN A 85 -17.59 6.53 -1.11
C ASN A 85 -16.16 6.18 -0.73
N ILE A 86 -15.22 6.84 -1.38
CA ILE A 86 -13.80 6.82 -1.04
C ILE A 86 -13.39 8.22 -0.60
N HIS A 87 -12.54 8.27 0.41
CA HIS A 87 -12.15 9.48 1.11
C HIS A 87 -10.68 9.79 0.88
N ALA A 88 -10.34 11.07 0.82
CA ALA A 88 -8.98 11.57 0.79
C ALA A 88 -8.88 12.90 1.52
N VAL A 89 -7.66 13.25 1.93
CA VAL A 89 -7.30 14.61 2.33
C VAL A 89 -6.55 15.27 1.19
N GLU A 90 -6.92 16.51 0.88
CA GLU A 90 -6.36 17.28 -0.24
C GLU A 90 -5.72 18.58 0.27
N PHE A 91 -4.47 18.81 -0.14
CA PHE A 91 -3.73 20.03 0.08
C PHE A 91 -3.48 20.73 -1.27
N LEU A 92 -4.13 21.85 -1.49
CA LEU A 92 -3.91 22.67 -2.69
C LEU A 92 -2.76 23.65 -2.45
N ASN A 93 -1.76 23.60 -3.32
CA ASN A 93 -0.61 24.47 -3.23
C ASN A 93 -0.93 25.86 -3.84
N PRO A 94 -0.66 26.97 -3.16
CA PRO A 94 -0.96 28.30 -3.67
C PRO A 94 -0.15 28.67 -4.92
N VAL A 95 0.99 28.03 -5.16
CA VAL A 95 1.80 28.24 -6.41
C VAL A 95 1.08 27.70 -7.64
N ASN A 96 0.18 26.76 -7.48
CA ASN A 96 -0.69 26.14 -8.49
C ASN A 96 -0.03 25.93 -9.86
N ASN A 97 0.84 24.94 -9.94
CA ASN A 97 1.54 24.57 -11.17
C ASN A 97 0.88 23.41 -11.93
N ASN A 98 -0.37 23.06 -11.60
CA ASN A 98 -1.10 21.90 -12.14
C ASN A 98 -0.43 20.53 -11.90
N THR A 99 0.51 20.48 -10.99
CA THR A 99 1.18 19.22 -10.64
C THR A 99 0.61 18.65 -9.35
N TRP A 100 0.46 17.33 -9.34
CA TRP A 100 -0.16 16.58 -8.23
C TRP A 100 0.71 15.41 -7.82
N VAL A 101 0.67 15.10 -6.54
CA VAL A 101 1.10 13.80 -6.04
C VAL A 101 -0.05 13.12 -5.31
N VAL A 102 -0.26 11.84 -5.62
CA VAL A 102 -1.18 10.96 -4.89
C VAL A 102 -0.33 10.09 -3.98
N CYS A 103 -0.41 10.35 -2.66
CA CYS A 103 0.41 9.69 -1.64
C CYS A 103 -0.36 8.51 -1.01
N LEU A 104 0.15 7.29 -1.14
CA LEU A 104 -0.50 6.05 -0.74
C LEU A 104 0.16 5.44 0.50
N HIS A 105 -0.61 5.31 1.57
CA HIS A 105 -0.12 4.85 2.87
C HIS A 105 0.10 3.33 2.96
N GLY A 106 0.87 2.90 3.97
CA GLY A 106 1.14 1.51 4.29
C GLY A 106 -0.01 0.78 5.00
N TRP A 107 0.18 -0.52 5.21
CA TRP A 107 -0.75 -1.37 5.96
C TRP A 107 -0.85 -0.91 7.42
N THR A 108 -2.06 -0.85 7.97
CA THR A 108 -2.41 -0.31 9.29
C THR A 108 -2.24 1.20 9.47
N ASN A 109 -1.70 1.90 8.48
CA ASN A 109 -1.52 3.34 8.52
C ASN A 109 -2.80 4.08 8.11
N VAL A 110 -2.80 5.39 8.31
CA VAL A 110 -3.84 6.31 7.86
C VAL A 110 -3.21 7.41 7.00
N ASN A 111 -4.04 8.22 6.35
CA ASN A 111 -3.59 9.33 5.50
C ASN A 111 -2.58 10.25 6.20
N ARG A 112 -2.80 10.60 7.49
CA ARG A 112 -1.92 11.47 8.27
C ARG A 112 -0.48 10.96 8.39
N GLU A 113 -0.26 9.64 8.30
CA GLU A 113 1.09 9.05 8.38
C GLU A 113 1.90 9.19 7.08
N MET A 114 1.26 9.69 6.01
CA MET A 114 1.98 10.14 4.81
C MET A 114 2.42 11.61 4.88
N SER A 115 2.19 12.29 6.01
CA SER A 115 2.38 13.74 6.15
C SER A 115 3.81 14.21 5.89
N SER A 116 4.83 13.47 6.29
CA SER A 116 6.24 13.82 6.03
C SER A 116 6.57 13.81 4.53
N TYR A 117 6.08 12.80 3.79
CA TYR A 117 6.22 12.74 2.33
C TYR A 117 5.37 13.84 1.66
N ALA A 118 4.15 14.01 2.11
CA ALA A 118 3.22 15.02 1.60
C ALA A 118 3.79 16.45 1.77
N MET A 119 4.34 16.75 2.93
CA MET A 119 5.01 18.02 3.23
C MET A 119 6.14 18.31 2.23
N GLU A 120 6.97 17.32 1.94
CA GLU A 120 8.10 17.49 1.04
C GLU A 120 7.66 17.71 -0.42
N PHE A 121 6.65 17.00 -0.89
CA PHE A 121 6.06 17.29 -2.20
C PHE A 121 5.38 18.68 -2.24
N TYR A 122 4.65 19.03 -1.18
CA TYR A 122 4.01 20.34 -1.09
C TYR A 122 5.04 21.48 -1.11
N ARG A 123 6.16 21.34 -0.41
CA ARG A 123 7.28 22.30 -0.45
C ARG A 123 7.87 22.47 -1.85
N ARG A 124 7.82 21.43 -2.66
CA ARG A 124 8.23 21.43 -4.08
C ARG A 124 7.17 22.00 -5.02
N GLY A 125 6.07 22.53 -4.47
CA GLY A 125 5.01 23.18 -5.22
C GLY A 125 3.92 22.25 -5.75
N PHE A 126 3.89 20.96 -5.35
CA PHE A 126 2.84 20.03 -5.76
C PHE A 126 1.56 20.21 -4.93
N ASN A 127 0.41 20.05 -5.57
CA ASN A 127 -0.81 19.70 -4.87
C ASN A 127 -0.70 18.26 -4.37
N VAL A 128 -1.28 17.97 -3.22
CA VAL A 128 -1.15 16.65 -2.59
C VAL A 128 -2.53 16.06 -2.33
N LEU A 129 -2.75 14.82 -2.74
CA LEU A 129 -3.92 14.02 -2.41
C LEU A 129 -3.47 12.80 -1.62
N ILE A 130 -4.07 12.57 -0.46
CA ILE A 130 -3.76 11.42 0.41
C ILE A 130 -5.03 10.62 0.65
N PRO A 131 -5.32 9.60 -0.19
CA PRO A 131 -6.53 8.79 -0.03
C PRO A 131 -6.42 7.81 1.15
N ASP A 132 -7.56 7.51 1.75
CA ASP A 132 -7.73 6.39 2.65
C ASP A 132 -7.91 5.10 1.85
N LEU A 133 -6.93 4.20 1.92
CA LEU A 133 -7.00 2.92 1.24
C LEU A 133 -8.06 2.00 1.86
N ARG A 134 -8.49 0.99 1.12
CA ARG A 134 -9.58 0.08 1.52
C ARG A 134 -9.33 -0.55 2.89
N GLY A 135 -10.36 -0.58 3.70
CA GLY A 135 -10.31 -1.12 5.06
C GLY A 135 -9.62 -0.25 6.10
N HIS A 136 -9.22 0.97 5.74
CA HIS A 136 -8.58 1.93 6.63
C HIS A 136 -9.45 3.17 6.84
N ASN A 137 -9.24 3.84 7.94
CA ASN A 137 -9.79 5.14 8.33
C ASN A 137 -11.26 5.35 7.88
N ASN A 138 -11.55 6.35 7.03
CA ASN A 138 -12.89 6.71 6.58
C ASN A 138 -13.39 5.90 5.37
N SER A 139 -12.58 4.96 4.83
CA SER A 139 -13.00 4.11 3.72
C SER A 139 -14.29 3.34 4.05
N GLU A 140 -15.29 3.33 3.17
CA GLU A 140 -16.48 2.49 3.35
C GLU A 140 -16.22 0.98 3.16
N HIS A 141 -15.08 0.62 2.60
CA HIS A 141 -14.69 -0.78 2.46
C HIS A 141 -14.32 -1.40 3.81
N LYS A 142 -14.84 -2.60 4.07
CA LYS A 142 -14.68 -3.29 5.36
C LYS A 142 -13.35 -4.00 5.53
N PHE A 143 -12.69 -4.37 4.42
CA PHE A 143 -11.50 -5.20 4.44
C PHE A 143 -10.39 -4.57 3.63
N VAL A 144 -9.17 -4.77 4.12
CA VAL A 144 -7.94 -4.41 3.41
C VAL A 144 -7.77 -5.31 2.17
N THR A 145 -7.31 -4.74 1.06
CA THR A 145 -7.10 -5.49 -0.18
C THR A 145 -5.65 -5.49 -0.68
N MET A 146 -4.73 -5.01 0.17
CA MET A 146 -3.29 -5.03 -0.05
C MET A 146 -2.87 -4.45 -1.41
N GLY A 147 -3.51 -3.38 -1.83
CA GLY A 147 -3.24 -2.72 -3.10
C GLY A 147 -4.03 -3.27 -4.29
N TRP A 148 -4.53 -4.52 -4.23
CA TRP A 148 -5.12 -5.15 -5.42
C TRP A 148 -6.41 -4.48 -5.91
N LEU A 149 -7.36 -4.22 -5.02
CA LEU A 149 -8.56 -3.47 -5.40
C LEU A 149 -8.40 -1.96 -5.20
N ASP A 150 -7.51 -1.56 -4.30
CA ASP A 150 -7.14 -0.16 -4.05
C ASP A 150 -6.64 0.53 -5.32
N ARG A 151 -5.91 -0.19 -6.19
CA ARG A 151 -5.44 0.36 -7.46
C ARG A 151 -6.55 0.95 -8.34
N PHE A 152 -7.75 0.40 -8.25
CA PHE A 152 -8.89 0.94 -8.99
C PHE A 152 -9.42 2.23 -8.38
N ASP A 153 -9.42 2.33 -7.05
CA ASP A 153 -9.81 3.56 -6.36
C ASP A 153 -8.77 4.67 -6.63
N VAL A 154 -7.48 4.31 -6.70
CA VAL A 154 -6.42 5.26 -7.12
C VAL A 154 -6.65 5.75 -8.55
N VAL A 155 -7.04 4.89 -9.48
CA VAL A 155 -7.42 5.30 -10.85
C VAL A 155 -8.63 6.23 -10.82
N ASP A 156 -9.61 5.97 -9.95
CA ASP A 156 -10.80 6.84 -9.83
C ASP A 156 -10.41 8.23 -9.28
N TRP A 157 -9.50 8.31 -8.31
CA TRP A 157 -8.91 9.57 -7.83
C TRP A 157 -8.15 10.32 -8.92
N ILE A 158 -7.30 9.63 -9.68
CA ILE A 158 -6.56 10.20 -10.82
C ILE A 158 -7.54 10.78 -11.84
N ASN A 159 -8.57 10.03 -12.21
CA ASN A 159 -9.58 10.51 -13.15
C ASN A 159 -10.36 11.71 -12.61
N ASN A 160 -10.61 11.79 -11.30
CA ASN A 160 -11.24 12.94 -10.68
C ASN A 160 -10.36 14.20 -10.78
N ILE A 161 -9.05 14.09 -10.52
CA ILE A 161 -8.09 15.18 -10.70
C ILE A 161 -8.07 15.65 -12.16
N VAL A 162 -7.97 14.74 -13.10
CA VAL A 162 -7.94 15.06 -14.54
C VAL A 162 -9.26 15.68 -15.03
N LYS A 163 -10.39 15.22 -14.48
CA LYS A 163 -11.70 15.80 -14.80
C LYS A 163 -11.79 17.26 -14.35
N GLN A 164 -11.23 17.59 -13.18
CA GLN A 164 -11.20 18.96 -12.68
C GLN A 164 -10.23 19.85 -13.47
N ASN A 165 -9.06 19.28 -13.84
CA ASN A 165 -8.08 19.98 -14.67
C ASN A 165 -7.38 19.01 -15.64
N PRO A 166 -7.76 18.99 -16.93
CA PRO A 166 -7.15 18.12 -17.93
C PRO A 166 -5.65 18.36 -18.19
N LYS A 167 -5.10 19.49 -17.73
CA LYS A 167 -3.66 19.81 -17.84
C LYS A 167 -2.84 19.31 -16.67
N SER A 168 -3.46 18.68 -15.67
CA SER A 168 -2.76 18.16 -14.50
C SER A 168 -1.70 17.14 -14.89
N LYS A 169 -0.54 17.21 -14.25
CA LYS A 169 0.52 16.19 -14.26
C LYS A 169 0.53 15.50 -12.91
N ILE A 170 0.51 14.19 -12.88
CA ILE A 170 0.27 13.42 -11.65
C ILE A 170 1.42 12.46 -11.41
N ILE A 171 1.91 12.46 -10.17
CA ILE A 171 2.82 11.49 -9.59
C ILE A 171 2.01 10.53 -8.71
N ILE A 172 2.31 9.25 -8.77
CA ILE A 172 1.82 8.28 -7.78
C ILE A 172 3.00 7.93 -6.87
N HIS A 173 2.88 8.22 -5.57
CA HIS A 173 3.89 7.86 -4.58
C HIS A 173 3.28 6.96 -3.52
N GLY A 174 3.96 5.87 -3.16
CA GLY A 174 3.45 4.98 -2.11
C GLY A 174 4.55 4.27 -1.35
N VAL A 175 4.25 3.96 -0.08
CA VAL A 175 5.16 3.33 0.87
C VAL A 175 4.61 1.98 1.31
N SER A 176 5.41 0.93 1.28
CA SER A 176 5.05 -0.42 1.72
C SER A 176 3.83 -0.97 0.95
N MET A 177 2.69 -1.19 1.61
CA MET A 177 1.43 -1.52 0.92
C MET A 177 1.06 -0.44 -0.11
N GLY A 178 1.31 0.84 0.18
CA GLY A 178 1.16 1.95 -0.77
C GLY A 178 2.10 1.81 -1.97
N GLY A 179 3.36 1.38 -1.77
CA GLY A 179 4.31 1.07 -2.84
C GLY A 179 3.82 -0.06 -3.74
N ALA A 180 3.31 -1.14 -3.14
CA ALA A 180 2.66 -2.21 -3.89
C ALA A 180 1.41 -1.73 -4.64
N THR A 181 0.60 -0.85 -4.04
CA THR A 181 -0.56 -0.23 -4.69
C THR A 181 -0.13 0.62 -5.88
N THR A 182 0.93 1.42 -5.73
CA THR A 182 1.55 2.20 -6.81
C THR A 182 1.94 1.30 -7.98
N MET A 183 2.74 0.27 -7.72
CA MET A 183 3.15 -0.71 -8.74
C MET A 183 1.95 -1.38 -9.44
N MET A 184 0.92 -1.75 -8.66
CA MET A 184 -0.28 -2.38 -9.24
C MET A 184 -1.12 -1.39 -10.06
N THR A 185 -1.14 -0.11 -9.67
CA THR A 185 -1.85 0.96 -10.38
C THR A 185 -1.21 1.26 -11.72
N THR A 186 0.12 1.28 -11.81
CA THR A 186 0.82 1.58 -13.09
C THR A 186 0.57 0.54 -14.18
N GLY A 187 0.11 -0.65 -13.81
CA GLY A 187 -0.30 -1.69 -14.77
C GLY A 187 -1.74 -1.57 -15.28
N GLU A 188 -2.51 -0.58 -14.81
CA GLU A 188 -3.87 -0.29 -15.29
C GLU A 188 -3.83 0.69 -16.47
N LYS A 189 -4.98 0.88 -17.13
CA LYS A 189 -5.10 1.92 -18.16
C LYS A 189 -5.19 3.28 -17.47
N LEU A 190 -4.07 4.00 -17.47
CA LEU A 190 -3.96 5.34 -16.90
C LEU A 190 -4.07 6.42 -17.98
N PRO A 191 -4.56 7.63 -17.63
CA PRO A 191 -4.46 8.80 -18.52
C PRO A 191 -2.99 9.24 -18.66
N GLU A 192 -2.66 9.89 -19.76
CA GLU A 192 -1.30 10.42 -20.04
C GLU A 192 -0.84 11.46 -19.01
N ASN A 193 -1.76 11.97 -18.23
CA ASN A 193 -1.50 12.87 -17.10
C ASN A 193 -0.64 12.23 -16.00
N VAL A 194 -0.62 10.88 -15.89
CA VAL A 194 0.25 10.17 -14.93
C VAL A 194 1.65 10.08 -15.56
N VAL A 195 2.55 10.91 -15.08
CA VAL A 195 3.88 11.10 -15.69
C VAL A 195 4.96 10.23 -15.08
N LEU A 196 4.85 9.90 -13.79
CA LEU A 196 5.78 8.99 -13.13
C LEU A 196 5.18 8.37 -11.86
N ALA A 197 5.86 7.35 -11.35
CA ALA A 197 5.55 6.69 -10.10
C ALA A 197 6.81 6.55 -9.23
N ILE A 198 6.63 6.57 -7.91
CA ILE A 198 7.67 6.30 -6.91
C ILE A 198 7.13 5.24 -5.95
N GLU A 199 7.78 4.12 -5.88
CA GLU A 199 7.46 3.09 -4.91
C GLU A 199 8.59 2.97 -3.89
N ASP A 200 8.25 2.91 -2.61
CA ASP A 200 9.18 2.74 -1.50
C ASP A 200 8.82 1.49 -0.71
N CYS A 201 9.75 0.55 -0.61
CA CYS A 201 9.70 -0.71 0.12
C CYS A 201 8.43 -1.57 -0.16
N GLY A 202 7.94 -1.58 -1.40
CA GLY A 202 6.82 -2.40 -1.81
C GLY A 202 7.20 -3.88 -2.01
N PHE A 203 6.18 -4.76 -2.06
CA PHE A 203 6.36 -6.21 -2.18
C PHE A 203 5.96 -6.75 -3.55
N VAL A 204 6.46 -7.93 -3.90
CA VAL A 204 6.22 -8.57 -5.21
C VAL A 204 4.77 -9.00 -5.45
N GLY A 205 4.03 -9.32 -4.38
CA GLY A 205 2.62 -9.74 -4.46
C GLY A 205 2.06 -10.15 -3.11
N VAL A 206 0.73 -10.21 -3.04
CA VAL A 206 0.01 -10.49 -1.78
C VAL A 206 0.25 -11.92 -1.28
N LYS A 207 0.34 -12.89 -2.19
CA LYS A 207 0.65 -14.27 -1.83
C LYS A 207 2.03 -14.38 -1.20
N GLU A 208 3.00 -13.71 -1.79
CA GLU A 208 4.41 -13.75 -1.40
C GLU A 208 4.61 -13.11 -0.02
N ILE A 209 4.11 -11.88 0.20
CA ILE A 209 4.25 -11.19 1.48
C ILE A 209 3.55 -11.97 2.61
N PHE A 210 2.35 -12.51 2.38
CA PHE A 210 1.65 -13.28 3.40
C PHE A 210 2.30 -14.64 3.68
N THR A 211 2.88 -15.30 2.65
CA THR A 211 3.64 -16.54 2.82
C THR A 211 4.87 -16.28 3.70
N ASP A 212 5.58 -15.21 3.44
CA ASP A 212 6.74 -14.81 4.23
C ASP A 212 6.33 -14.47 5.68
N ARG A 213 5.32 -13.63 5.88
CA ARG A 213 4.83 -13.26 7.22
C ARG A 213 4.29 -14.45 7.99
N CYS A 214 3.57 -15.37 7.34
CA CYS A 214 3.08 -16.60 7.94
C CYS A 214 4.24 -17.44 8.51
N LYS A 215 5.33 -17.56 7.74
CA LYS A 215 6.52 -18.32 8.14
C LYS A 215 7.34 -17.60 9.22
N ARG A 216 7.73 -16.32 8.97
CA ARG A 216 8.71 -15.61 9.82
C ARG A 216 8.09 -15.01 11.08
N LYS A 217 6.88 -14.45 10.99
CA LYS A 217 6.23 -13.79 12.13
C LYS A 217 5.38 -14.73 12.98
N TYR A 218 4.60 -15.60 12.31
CA TYR A 218 3.64 -16.46 13.01
C TYR A 218 4.15 -17.88 13.21
N HIS A 219 5.31 -18.24 12.64
CA HIS A 219 5.90 -19.59 12.72
C HIS A 219 4.93 -20.70 12.29
N LEU A 220 3.98 -20.36 11.39
CA LEU A 220 2.98 -21.28 10.88
C LEU A 220 3.42 -21.83 9.50
N PRO A 221 3.08 -23.09 9.17
CA PRO A 221 3.37 -23.66 7.87
C PRO A 221 2.47 -23.03 6.78
N PRO A 222 3.02 -22.24 5.81
CA PRO A 222 2.21 -21.53 4.84
C PRO A 222 1.33 -22.44 3.98
N LYS A 223 1.79 -23.67 3.69
CA LYS A 223 1.02 -24.65 2.91
C LYS A 223 -0.30 -25.04 3.57
N LEU A 224 -0.40 -24.94 4.90
CA LEU A 224 -1.60 -25.25 5.66
C LEU A 224 -2.51 -24.04 5.91
N VAL A 225 -2.01 -22.80 5.75
CA VAL A 225 -2.77 -21.59 6.09
C VAL A 225 -3.16 -20.79 4.85
N MET A 226 -2.25 -20.64 3.89
CA MET A 226 -2.46 -19.76 2.75
C MET A 226 -3.58 -20.17 1.80
N PRO A 227 -3.81 -21.47 1.49
CA PRO A 227 -4.90 -21.87 0.59
C PRO A 227 -6.27 -21.44 1.14
N GLN A 228 -6.53 -21.67 2.43
CA GLN A 228 -7.81 -21.34 3.08
C GLN A 228 -7.97 -19.84 3.24
N ALA A 229 -6.94 -19.12 3.72
CA ALA A 229 -6.97 -17.67 3.82
C ALA A 229 -7.23 -17.02 2.44
N SER A 230 -6.61 -17.54 1.39
CA SER A 230 -6.82 -17.10 0.02
C SER A 230 -8.26 -17.42 -0.48
N LEU A 231 -8.82 -18.56 -0.08
CA LEU A 231 -10.21 -18.92 -0.39
C LEU A 231 -11.19 -17.96 0.32
N VAL A 232 -10.97 -17.71 1.62
CA VAL A 232 -11.76 -16.72 2.37
C VAL A 232 -11.69 -15.35 1.71
N ASN A 233 -10.49 -14.91 1.31
CA ASN A 233 -10.32 -13.66 0.59
C ASN A 233 -11.07 -13.65 -0.74
N LYS A 234 -11.09 -14.77 -1.46
CA LYS A 234 -11.88 -14.89 -2.70
C LYS A 234 -13.37 -14.73 -2.43
N LEU A 235 -13.88 -15.32 -1.36
CA LEU A 235 -15.30 -15.23 -0.99
C LEU A 235 -15.67 -13.81 -0.51
N VAL A 236 -14.78 -13.13 0.22
CA VAL A 236 -15.04 -11.82 0.83
C VAL A 236 -14.70 -10.66 -0.13
N ASN A 237 -13.51 -10.67 -0.71
CA ASN A 237 -12.98 -9.58 -1.53
C ASN A 237 -13.00 -9.87 -3.04
N GLY A 238 -13.38 -11.07 -3.47
CA GLY A 238 -13.57 -11.42 -4.87
C GLY A 238 -12.30 -11.86 -5.62
N PHE A 239 -11.14 -11.99 -4.94
CA PHE A 239 -9.88 -12.41 -5.60
C PHE A 239 -9.07 -13.38 -4.75
N PHE A 240 -8.30 -14.26 -5.39
CA PHE A 240 -7.28 -15.09 -4.73
C PHE A 240 -6.00 -14.29 -4.54
N PHE A 241 -5.24 -14.55 -3.46
CA PHE A 241 -3.97 -13.84 -3.18
C PHE A 241 -2.99 -13.86 -4.36
N GLY A 242 -2.88 -14.98 -5.08
CA GLY A 242 -1.99 -15.10 -6.24
C GLY A 242 -2.40 -14.28 -7.48
N GLN A 243 -3.59 -13.67 -7.49
CA GLN A 243 -4.01 -12.73 -8.52
C GLN A 243 -3.41 -11.34 -8.30
N ALA A 244 -3.20 -10.97 -7.03
CA ALA A 244 -2.65 -9.67 -6.61
C ALA A 244 -1.12 -9.69 -6.70
N SER A 245 -0.59 -9.36 -7.88
CA SER A 245 0.83 -9.44 -8.22
C SER A 245 1.33 -8.13 -8.83
N CYS A 246 2.27 -7.48 -8.16
CA CYS A 246 2.96 -6.29 -8.67
C CYS A 246 3.74 -6.64 -9.94
N ILE A 247 4.39 -7.80 -9.98
CA ILE A 247 5.14 -8.27 -11.16
C ILE A 247 4.26 -8.33 -12.41
N LYS A 248 3.04 -8.89 -12.29
CA LYS A 248 2.12 -8.99 -13.44
C LYS A 248 1.64 -7.63 -13.92
N GLN A 249 1.48 -6.68 -13.02
CA GLN A 249 1.06 -5.32 -13.37
C GLN A 249 2.22 -4.50 -13.95
N LEU A 250 3.40 -4.57 -13.34
CA LEU A 250 4.59 -3.86 -13.83
C LEU A 250 4.99 -4.26 -15.26
N LYS A 251 4.77 -5.52 -15.66
CA LYS A 251 4.97 -5.96 -17.06
C LYS A 251 4.09 -5.23 -18.07
N LYS A 252 3.02 -4.57 -17.63
CA LYS A 252 2.09 -3.79 -18.47
C LYS A 252 2.30 -2.29 -18.29
N SER A 253 3.08 -1.88 -17.29
CA SER A 253 3.30 -0.48 -16.97
C SER A 253 4.00 0.26 -18.11
N LYS A 254 3.50 1.46 -18.39
CA LYS A 254 4.15 2.44 -19.27
C LYS A 254 4.64 3.67 -18.49
N THR A 255 4.40 3.71 -17.20
CA THR A 255 4.74 4.82 -16.32
C THR A 255 6.16 4.68 -15.82
N PRO A 256 7.06 5.64 -16.09
CA PRO A 256 8.39 5.67 -15.50
C PRO A 256 8.35 5.53 -14.00
N THR A 257 9.17 4.66 -13.43
CA THR A 257 9.06 4.29 -12.01
C THR A 257 10.42 4.30 -11.30
N LEU A 258 10.48 5.01 -10.18
CA LEU A 258 11.58 4.95 -9.23
C LEU A 258 11.25 3.92 -8.13
N PHE A 259 12.16 2.98 -7.92
CA PHE A 259 12.08 1.92 -6.90
C PHE A 259 13.07 2.24 -5.79
N ILE A 260 12.58 2.42 -4.56
CA ILE A 260 13.40 2.70 -3.38
C ILE A 260 13.23 1.57 -2.37
N HIS A 261 14.31 1.15 -1.71
CA HIS A 261 14.24 0.09 -0.71
C HIS A 261 15.38 0.23 0.31
N GLY A 262 15.09 -0.01 1.59
CA GLY A 262 16.13 -0.07 2.63
C GLY A 262 16.86 -1.42 2.63
N ASP A 263 18.16 -1.44 2.96
CA ASP A 263 18.91 -2.70 3.06
C ASP A 263 18.82 -3.39 4.42
N LYS A 264 18.20 -2.73 5.43
CA LYS A 264 17.92 -3.30 6.76
C LYS A 264 16.44 -3.65 6.96
N GLU A 265 15.75 -3.85 5.87
CA GLU A 265 14.34 -4.22 5.86
C GLU A 265 14.08 -5.56 6.59
N ASP A 266 13.20 -5.53 7.58
CA ASP A 266 12.76 -6.71 8.34
C ASP A 266 11.30 -7.12 8.05
N PHE A 267 10.52 -6.24 7.39
CA PHE A 267 9.11 -6.49 7.07
C PHE A 267 8.92 -6.90 5.61
N VAL A 268 9.35 -6.09 4.66
CA VAL A 268 9.41 -6.42 3.23
C VAL A 268 10.88 -6.56 2.85
N LEU A 269 11.41 -7.75 2.83
CA LEU A 269 12.84 -7.98 2.63
C LEU A 269 13.34 -7.38 1.30
N LEU A 270 14.58 -6.89 1.29
CA LEU A 270 15.24 -6.31 0.11
C LEU A 270 15.18 -7.21 -1.14
N GLU A 271 15.06 -8.53 -0.95
CA GLU A 271 14.90 -9.53 -2.03
C GLU A 271 13.65 -9.27 -2.89
N ASN A 272 12.68 -8.46 -2.42
CA ASN A 272 11.52 -8.05 -3.21
C ASN A 272 11.87 -7.05 -4.30
N LEU A 273 12.91 -6.23 -4.14
CA LEU A 273 13.27 -5.14 -5.04
C LEU A 273 13.63 -5.63 -6.45
N GLU A 274 14.56 -6.57 -6.58
CA GLU A 274 15.05 -7.02 -7.89
C GLU A 274 13.93 -7.63 -8.77
N PRO A 275 13.04 -8.50 -8.26
CA PRO A 275 11.95 -9.04 -9.06
C PRO A 275 10.98 -7.97 -9.58
N VAL A 276 10.62 -6.97 -8.76
CA VAL A 276 9.71 -5.90 -9.19
C VAL A 276 10.40 -4.94 -10.15
N TYR A 277 11.63 -4.54 -9.86
CA TYR A 277 12.44 -3.72 -10.75
C TYR A 277 12.57 -4.36 -12.14
N ASN A 278 12.98 -5.63 -12.18
CA ASN A 278 13.18 -6.33 -13.45
C ASN A 278 11.88 -6.56 -14.23
N ALA A 279 10.74 -6.66 -13.54
CA ALA A 279 9.43 -6.83 -14.17
C ALA A 279 8.88 -5.55 -14.80
N CYS A 280 9.32 -4.37 -14.36
CA CYS A 280 8.84 -3.09 -14.88
C CYS A 280 9.23 -2.92 -16.35
N ALA A 281 8.21 -2.75 -17.21
CA ALA A 281 8.40 -2.60 -18.66
C ALA A 281 8.72 -1.14 -19.08
N ALA A 282 8.40 -0.17 -18.21
CA ALA A 282 8.66 1.24 -18.44
C ALA A 282 10.12 1.61 -18.09
N GLU A 283 10.49 2.86 -18.37
CA GLU A 283 11.71 3.48 -17.85
C GLU A 283 11.74 3.36 -16.33
N LYS A 284 12.90 3.04 -15.78
CA LYS A 284 13.00 2.72 -14.35
C LYS A 284 14.37 3.03 -13.78
N GLU A 285 14.35 3.44 -12.52
CA GLU A 285 15.54 3.57 -11.68
C GLU A 285 15.33 2.86 -10.37
N LYS A 286 16.41 2.48 -9.70
CA LYS A 286 16.35 1.92 -8.36
C LYS A 286 17.40 2.55 -7.47
N TYR A 287 17.04 2.66 -6.19
CA TYR A 287 17.92 3.16 -5.16
C TYR A 287 17.80 2.34 -3.88
N ILE A 288 18.93 1.88 -3.35
CA ILE A 288 18.97 1.14 -2.08
C ILE A 288 19.53 2.06 -1.02
N VAL A 289 18.72 2.38 -0.01
CA VAL A 289 19.09 3.23 1.11
C VAL A 289 19.82 2.37 2.15
N LYS A 290 21.12 2.59 2.28
CA LYS A 290 21.96 1.83 3.21
C LYS A 290 21.62 2.17 4.66
N GLY A 291 21.36 1.15 5.47
CA GLY A 291 21.02 1.29 6.88
C GLY A 291 19.55 1.52 7.15
N ALA A 292 18.71 1.74 6.13
CA ALA A 292 17.31 2.00 6.32
C ALA A 292 16.50 0.73 6.62
N GLU A 293 15.69 0.81 7.67
CA GLU A 293 14.68 -0.16 8.05
C GLU A 293 13.36 0.13 7.29
N HIS A 294 12.34 -0.74 7.50
CA HIS A 294 11.06 -0.68 6.80
C HIS A 294 10.38 0.68 6.91
N ALA A 295 10.08 1.29 5.75
CA ALA A 295 9.38 2.57 5.63
C ALA A 295 10.06 3.76 6.37
N LEU A 296 11.36 3.66 6.64
CA LEU A 296 12.12 4.69 7.36
C LEU A 296 13.16 5.41 6.48
N SER A 297 13.27 5.07 5.22
CA SER A 297 14.24 5.65 4.29
C SER A 297 14.18 7.18 4.27
N SER A 298 13.01 7.76 4.08
CA SER A 298 12.83 9.22 4.02
C SER A 298 12.93 9.92 5.38
N HIS A 299 12.80 9.18 6.48
CA HIS A 299 12.80 9.76 7.83
C HIS A 299 14.22 9.89 8.40
N TRP A 300 15.01 8.83 8.28
CA TRP A 300 16.37 8.77 8.82
C TRP A 300 17.45 9.17 7.82
N PHE A 301 17.19 9.03 6.52
CA PHE A 301 18.10 9.37 5.42
C PHE A 301 17.51 10.46 4.53
N HIS A 302 16.97 11.50 5.17
CA HIS A 302 16.10 12.50 4.56
C HIS A 302 16.75 13.20 3.34
N GLU A 303 17.93 13.77 3.52
CA GLU A 303 18.61 14.51 2.46
C GLU A 303 18.94 13.62 1.25
N GLU A 304 19.49 12.44 1.52
CA GLU A 304 19.88 11.48 0.50
C GLU A 304 18.64 10.95 -0.26
N TYR A 305 17.58 10.59 0.47
CA TYR A 305 16.33 10.14 -0.10
C TYR A 305 15.73 11.18 -1.07
N TRP A 306 15.59 12.40 -0.59
CA TRP A 306 14.97 13.46 -1.38
C TRP A 306 15.88 13.94 -2.52
N GLN A 307 17.19 13.86 -2.40
CA GLN A 307 18.11 14.11 -3.50
C GLN A 307 17.88 13.11 -4.65
N VAL A 308 17.68 11.83 -4.34
CA VAL A 308 17.38 10.79 -5.35
C VAL A 308 16.02 11.05 -6.00
N VAL A 309 15.01 11.37 -5.19
CA VAL A 309 13.67 11.72 -5.68
C VAL A 309 13.75 12.95 -6.60
N ASP A 310 14.43 14.02 -6.19
CA ASP A 310 14.58 15.24 -6.97
C ASP A 310 15.30 15.01 -8.31
N ASN A 311 16.35 14.21 -8.31
CA ASN A 311 17.06 13.83 -9.54
C ASN A 311 16.15 13.08 -10.52
N PHE A 312 15.27 12.23 -10.01
CA PHE A 312 14.29 11.53 -10.84
C PHE A 312 13.18 12.48 -11.33
N LEU A 313 12.66 13.35 -10.45
CA LEU A 313 11.64 14.35 -10.80
C LEU A 313 12.12 15.33 -11.89
N LYS A 314 13.37 15.79 -11.83
CA LYS A 314 13.96 16.72 -12.82
C LYS A 314 13.90 16.23 -14.26
N LYS A 315 13.75 14.94 -14.49
CA LYS A 315 13.61 14.37 -15.85
C LYS A 315 12.24 14.63 -16.48
N TYR A 316 11.23 14.93 -15.65
CA TYR A 316 9.82 15.00 -16.07
C TYR A 316 9.15 16.32 -15.69
N PHE A 317 9.75 17.07 -14.77
CA PHE A 317 9.23 18.33 -14.25
C PHE A 317 10.36 19.38 -14.20
N ASP A 318 9.99 20.62 -14.49
CA ASP A 318 10.84 21.77 -14.15
C ASP A 318 10.72 22.00 -12.62
N VAL A 319 11.48 21.26 -11.85
CA VAL A 319 11.50 21.35 -10.38
C VAL A 319 12.33 22.58 -10.02
N VAL A 320 11.72 23.53 -9.34
CA VAL A 320 12.43 24.70 -8.80
C VAL A 320 13.39 24.20 -7.72
N GLU A 321 14.69 24.32 -7.95
CA GLU A 321 15.69 24.12 -6.89
C GLU A 321 15.41 25.15 -5.78
N ARG A 322 15.25 24.68 -4.55
CA ARG A 322 15.18 25.51 -3.36
C ARG A 322 16.37 25.28 -2.46
#